data_4536d93558ed5f5a6a243ee592e7bf61
#
_entry.id   4536d93558ed5f5a6a243ee592e7bf61
#
_cell.length_a   1.000
_cell.length_b   1.000
_cell.length_c   1.000
_cell.angle_alpha   90.00
_cell.angle_beta   90.00
_cell.angle_gamma   90.00
#
_symmetry.space_group_name_H-M   'P 1'
#
loop_
_entity.id
_entity.type
_entity.pdbx_description
1 polymer ?
#
loop_
_entity_poly.entity_id
_entity_poly.type
_entity_poly.pdbx_seq_one_letter_code
_entity_poly.pdbx_strand_id
1 'polypeptide(L)'
;MRAMIDANGDAARTSGARIVHACGHDSIPSDLGVQFLQEAAIGRFGVPCRRVTTRITRMKGGFSGGTAATFLNAMKLRKEDPGFDTVSGDPYALCPAGDRDGPEGPDRMMPVSVTWDADLEAWTKPYFMASVNAKVVRRSNALMGYPWGRNFRYDETALTRGGVGGWWADMRYALFGRGLLIAMAIPVTQRLLIRHVLPKSGEGPPAQLRETGVYEVIQVGELPDGTILKAKVTGQGDPGVEPTTRMLTEAALCLAQDESRMKVGGGFWTPASAFAALLRDRITAHAGLSFELNEAGGVRVVPTGPRSGRADEDGVKQAAGAATVPPAP
;
A
#
# COMPACT_ATOMS: atom_id res chain seq x y z
N MET A 1 3.83 -16.78 4.87
CA MET A 1 4.23 -15.91 6.00
C MET A 1 3.87 -16.55 7.34
N ARG A 2 2.59 -16.81 7.65
CA ARG A 2 2.17 -17.41 8.94
C ARG A 2 2.94 -18.69 9.29
N ALA A 3 2.96 -19.67 8.41
CA ALA A 3 3.68 -20.95 8.64
C ALA A 3 5.19 -20.76 8.92
N MET A 4 5.83 -19.77 8.28
CA MET A 4 7.24 -19.45 8.53
C MET A 4 7.45 -18.87 9.94
N ILE A 5 6.54 -17.99 10.37
CA ILE A 5 6.56 -17.41 11.72
C ILE A 5 6.39 -18.50 12.76
N ASP A 6 5.43 -19.41 12.57
CA ASP A 6 5.14 -20.48 13.51
C ASP A 6 6.28 -21.50 13.61
N ALA A 7 6.86 -21.88 12.46
CA ALA A 7 7.93 -22.87 12.42
C ALA A 7 9.29 -22.37 12.93
N ASN A 8 9.57 -21.07 12.77
CA ASN A 8 10.93 -20.54 13.00
C ASN A 8 10.98 -19.40 14.03
N GLY A 9 9.85 -19.03 14.64
CA GLY A 9 9.77 -17.88 15.54
C GLY A 9 10.68 -18.02 16.76
N ASP A 10 10.68 -19.18 17.41
CA ASP A 10 11.52 -19.47 18.58
C ASP A 10 13.00 -19.51 18.23
N ALA A 11 13.35 -20.14 17.12
CA ALA A 11 14.73 -20.20 16.63
C ALA A 11 15.25 -18.79 16.30
N ALA A 12 14.45 -17.95 15.66
CA ALA A 12 14.82 -16.57 15.37
C ALA A 12 15.04 -15.73 16.65
N ARG A 13 14.18 -15.90 17.65
CA ARG A 13 14.34 -15.21 18.95
C ARG A 13 15.61 -15.67 19.67
N THR A 14 15.87 -16.97 19.72
CA THR A 14 17.01 -17.55 20.41
C THR A 14 18.34 -17.21 19.76
N SER A 15 18.40 -17.23 18.41
CA SER A 15 19.61 -16.94 17.69
C SER A 15 19.91 -15.44 17.52
N GLY A 16 18.94 -14.58 17.85
CA GLY A 16 19.05 -13.14 17.59
C GLY A 16 18.76 -12.75 16.13
N ALA A 17 18.42 -13.68 15.26
CA ALA A 17 18.15 -13.40 13.86
C ALA A 17 16.91 -12.52 13.70
N ARG A 18 17.05 -11.39 13.00
CA ARG A 18 15.97 -10.47 12.66
C ARG A 18 15.47 -10.78 11.25
N ILE A 19 14.23 -11.23 11.14
CA ILE A 19 13.58 -11.57 9.88
C ILE A 19 12.43 -10.60 9.65
N VAL A 20 12.53 -9.78 8.62
CA VAL A 20 11.52 -8.77 8.30
C VAL A 20 10.82 -9.13 7.01
N HIS A 21 9.50 -9.33 7.11
CA HIS A 21 8.63 -9.63 5.98
C HIS A 21 8.04 -8.35 5.36
N ALA A 22 7.53 -8.48 4.13
CA ALA A 22 6.75 -7.44 3.46
C ALA A 22 7.53 -6.12 3.21
N CYS A 23 8.84 -6.23 2.86
CA CYS A 23 9.73 -5.09 2.59
C CYS A 23 9.69 -4.59 1.13
N GLY A 24 8.62 -4.86 0.39
CA GLY A 24 8.41 -4.38 -0.98
C GLY A 24 7.29 -3.35 -1.06
N HIS A 25 7.06 -2.85 -2.27
CA HIS A 25 5.97 -1.91 -2.55
C HIS A 25 4.61 -2.43 -2.12
N ASP A 26 4.40 -3.73 -2.15
CA ASP A 26 3.12 -4.34 -1.80
C ASP A 26 2.61 -3.91 -0.42
N SER A 27 3.50 -3.69 0.55
CA SER A 27 3.11 -3.36 1.92
C SER A 27 3.78 -2.13 2.51
N ILE A 28 4.98 -1.74 2.07
CA ILE A 28 5.72 -0.60 2.64
C ILE A 28 4.91 0.72 2.61
N PRO A 29 4.27 1.12 1.51
CA PRO A 29 3.49 2.36 1.49
C PRO A 29 2.32 2.36 2.48
N SER A 30 1.72 1.19 2.72
CA SER A 30 0.63 1.02 3.68
C SER A 30 1.16 0.98 5.12
N ASP A 31 2.15 0.14 5.41
CA ASP A 31 2.65 -0.10 6.76
C ASP A 31 3.41 1.12 7.33
N LEU A 32 4.41 1.62 6.59
CA LEU A 32 5.15 2.82 7.01
C LEU A 32 4.33 4.11 6.86
N GLY A 33 3.39 4.17 5.90
CA GLY A 33 2.50 5.31 5.74
C GLY A 33 1.55 5.45 6.92
N VAL A 34 0.95 4.35 7.39
CA VAL A 34 0.14 4.32 8.61
C VAL A 34 0.97 4.72 9.83
N GLN A 35 2.16 4.15 9.97
CA GLN A 35 3.05 4.52 11.08
C GLN A 35 3.40 6.00 11.07
N PHE A 36 3.75 6.56 9.91
CA PHE A 36 4.05 7.98 9.75
C PHE A 36 2.87 8.88 10.17
N LEU A 37 1.66 8.53 9.73
CA LEU A 37 0.44 9.25 10.12
C LEU A 37 0.16 9.15 11.62
N GLN A 38 0.33 7.98 12.20
CA GLN A 38 0.14 7.74 13.64
C GLN A 38 1.18 8.47 14.51
N GLU A 39 2.44 8.48 14.10
CA GLU A 39 3.49 9.28 14.75
C GLU A 39 3.14 10.77 14.73
N ALA A 40 2.65 11.27 13.61
CA ALA A 40 2.21 12.65 13.48
C ALA A 40 0.98 12.97 14.34
N ALA A 41 0.02 12.05 14.41
CA ALA A 41 -1.17 12.20 15.27
C ALA A 41 -0.77 12.26 16.75
N ILE A 42 0.05 11.32 17.20
CA ILE A 42 0.54 11.29 18.59
C ILE A 42 1.38 12.54 18.92
N GLY A 43 2.28 12.93 18.00
CA GLY A 43 3.14 14.10 18.21
C GLY A 43 2.39 15.43 18.25
N ARG A 44 1.29 15.57 17.49
CA ARG A 44 0.51 16.82 17.40
C ARG A 44 -0.63 16.91 18.42
N PHE A 45 -1.31 15.77 18.64
CA PHE A 45 -2.55 15.75 19.43
C PHE A 45 -2.43 14.93 20.72
N GLY A 46 -1.29 14.26 20.95
CA GLY A 46 -1.07 13.42 22.12
C GLY A 46 -1.82 12.08 22.08
N VAL A 47 -2.59 11.79 21.03
CA VAL A 47 -3.40 10.57 20.89
C VAL A 47 -3.28 10.00 19.46
N PRO A 48 -3.35 8.68 19.31
CA PRO A 48 -3.34 8.05 17.98
C PRO A 48 -4.69 8.20 17.27
N CYS A 49 -4.68 8.05 15.95
CA CYS A 49 -5.91 7.86 15.18
C CYS A 49 -6.54 6.51 15.55
N ARG A 50 -7.83 6.51 15.87
CA ARG A 50 -8.62 5.29 16.15
C ARG A 50 -8.90 4.46 14.89
N ARG A 51 -8.91 5.12 13.73
CA ARG A 51 -9.12 4.52 12.41
C ARG A 51 -8.17 5.16 11.43
N VAL A 52 -7.60 4.35 10.54
CA VAL A 52 -6.87 4.82 9.36
C VAL A 52 -7.41 4.09 8.14
N THR A 53 -7.73 4.84 7.10
CA THR A 53 -8.11 4.32 5.81
C THR A 53 -7.04 4.64 4.79
N THR A 54 -6.59 3.63 4.06
CA THR A 54 -5.60 3.80 3.00
C THR A 54 -6.29 3.75 1.64
N ARG A 55 -6.01 4.76 0.81
CA ARG A 55 -6.63 4.92 -0.50
C ARG A 55 -5.55 5.02 -1.58
N ILE A 56 -5.53 4.05 -2.48
CA ILE A 56 -4.67 4.08 -3.65
C ILE A 56 -5.31 5.02 -4.67
N THR A 57 -4.78 6.24 -4.78
CA THR A 57 -5.32 7.29 -5.64
C THR A 57 -4.78 7.21 -7.05
N ARG A 58 -3.53 6.73 -7.18
CA ARG A 58 -2.89 6.55 -8.48
C ARG A 58 -1.97 5.34 -8.46
N MET A 59 -2.10 4.51 -9.47
CA MET A 59 -1.20 3.38 -9.70
C MET A 59 -1.05 3.14 -11.20
N LYS A 60 0.18 3.25 -11.70
CA LYS A 60 0.55 2.91 -13.07
C LYS A 60 1.74 1.97 -12.99
N GLY A 61 1.52 0.73 -13.34
CA GLY A 61 2.53 -0.31 -13.31
C GLY A 61 2.07 -1.55 -14.06
N GLY A 62 2.94 -2.53 -14.18
CA GLY A 62 2.68 -3.79 -14.84
C GLY A 62 2.65 -4.98 -13.89
N PHE A 63 2.21 -6.10 -14.43
CA PHE A 63 2.15 -7.37 -13.72
C PHE A 63 3.45 -8.14 -13.97
N SER A 64 4.17 -8.52 -12.93
CA SER A 64 5.42 -9.27 -13.05
C SER A 64 5.18 -10.78 -13.01
N GLY A 65 6.12 -11.54 -13.56
CA GLY A 65 6.12 -13.01 -13.47
C GLY A 65 6.17 -13.52 -12.01
N GLY A 66 6.82 -12.77 -11.11
CA GLY A 66 6.82 -13.08 -9.68
C GLY A 66 5.43 -12.95 -9.06
N THR A 67 4.69 -11.90 -9.41
CA THR A 67 3.29 -11.71 -8.97
C THR A 67 2.40 -12.83 -9.52
N ALA A 68 2.57 -13.19 -10.81
CA ALA A 68 1.84 -14.30 -11.42
C ALA A 68 2.12 -15.63 -10.68
N ALA A 69 3.40 -15.93 -10.43
CA ALA A 69 3.80 -17.15 -9.72
C ALA A 69 3.24 -17.20 -8.29
N THR A 70 3.24 -16.08 -7.57
CA THR A 70 2.66 -15.98 -6.21
C THR A 70 1.16 -16.25 -6.23
N PHE A 71 0.44 -15.67 -7.19
CA PHE A 71 -1.00 -15.90 -7.36
C PHE A 71 -1.32 -17.36 -7.66
N LEU A 72 -0.58 -17.97 -8.60
CA LEU A 72 -0.73 -19.39 -8.94
C LEU A 72 -0.45 -20.30 -7.73
N ASN A 73 0.60 -20.01 -6.98
CA ASN A 73 0.93 -20.76 -5.76
C ASN A 73 -0.16 -20.62 -4.69
N ALA A 74 -0.72 -19.43 -4.50
CA ALA A 74 -1.84 -19.24 -3.58
C ALA A 74 -3.08 -20.06 -3.98
N MET A 75 -3.40 -20.13 -5.29
CA MET A 75 -4.48 -20.97 -5.80
C MET A 75 -4.20 -22.46 -5.58
N LYS A 76 -2.94 -22.89 -5.70
CA LYS A 76 -2.52 -24.27 -5.44
C LYS A 76 -2.67 -24.60 -3.97
N LEU A 77 -2.12 -23.76 -3.08
CA LEU A 77 -2.21 -23.93 -1.63
C LEU A 77 -3.66 -23.99 -1.14
N ARG A 78 -4.54 -23.16 -1.69
CA ARG A 78 -5.97 -23.20 -1.37
C ARG A 78 -6.63 -24.56 -1.63
N LYS A 79 -6.14 -25.31 -2.63
CA LYS A 79 -6.64 -26.64 -2.97
C LYS A 79 -6.01 -27.75 -2.11
N GLU A 80 -4.75 -27.56 -1.70
CA GLU A 80 -3.93 -28.59 -1.05
C GLU A 80 -3.91 -28.46 0.48
N ASP A 81 -4.14 -27.24 1.01
CA ASP A 81 -4.13 -26.97 2.46
C ASP A 81 -5.53 -26.58 2.96
N PRO A 82 -6.22 -27.46 3.69
CA PRO A 82 -7.54 -27.16 4.28
C PRO A 82 -7.54 -25.95 5.23
N GLY A 83 -6.39 -25.64 5.84
CA GLY A 83 -6.24 -24.49 6.74
C GLY A 83 -6.03 -23.15 6.02
N PHE A 84 -5.75 -23.18 4.71
CA PHE A 84 -5.42 -21.98 3.95
C PHE A 84 -6.52 -20.91 3.99
N ASP A 85 -7.77 -21.31 3.77
CA ASP A 85 -8.91 -20.38 3.77
C ASP A 85 -9.17 -19.80 5.17
N THR A 86 -8.98 -20.57 6.23
CA THR A 86 -9.09 -20.10 7.61
C THR A 86 -8.04 -19.02 7.88
N VAL A 87 -6.77 -19.28 7.58
CA VAL A 87 -5.68 -18.31 7.78
C VAL A 87 -5.83 -17.09 6.85
N SER A 88 -6.23 -17.29 5.61
CA SER A 88 -6.40 -16.19 4.66
C SER A 88 -7.61 -15.33 4.98
N GLY A 89 -8.66 -15.90 5.56
CA GLY A 89 -9.88 -15.20 5.99
C GLY A 89 -9.77 -14.51 7.36
N ASP A 90 -8.79 -14.87 8.19
CA ASP A 90 -8.59 -14.25 9.50
C ASP A 90 -7.87 -12.90 9.34
N PRO A 91 -8.50 -11.77 9.74
CA PRO A 91 -7.89 -10.44 9.68
C PRO A 91 -6.65 -10.29 10.55
N TYR A 92 -6.51 -11.09 11.59
CA TYR A 92 -5.41 -11.05 12.57
C TYR A 92 -4.46 -12.25 12.45
N ALA A 93 -4.54 -12.99 11.34
CA ALA A 93 -3.75 -14.22 11.14
C ALA A 93 -2.25 -14.06 11.34
N LEU A 94 -1.70 -12.87 11.11
CA LEU A 94 -0.27 -12.59 11.29
C LEU A 94 0.08 -12.06 12.69
N CYS A 95 -0.89 -11.66 13.51
CA CYS A 95 -0.64 -11.20 14.88
C CYS A 95 -0.10 -12.35 15.75
N PRO A 96 0.65 -12.05 16.83
CA PRO A 96 1.13 -13.04 17.78
C PRO A 96 -0.01 -13.89 18.32
N ALA A 97 0.29 -15.14 18.72
CA ALA A 97 -0.67 -16.00 19.37
C ALA A 97 -1.14 -15.36 20.69
N GLY A 98 -2.45 -15.31 20.95
CA GLY A 98 -3.03 -14.61 22.10
C GLY A 98 -3.31 -13.11 21.90
N ASP A 99 -2.78 -12.50 20.83
CA ASP A 99 -2.99 -11.09 20.47
C ASP A 99 -3.79 -10.93 19.17
N ARG A 100 -4.75 -11.85 18.95
CA ARG A 100 -5.61 -11.82 17.76
C ARG A 100 -6.93 -11.09 18.00
N ASP A 101 -6.97 -10.29 19.05
CA ASP A 101 -8.13 -9.48 19.40
C ASP A 101 -8.11 -8.20 18.60
N GLY A 102 -9.24 -7.90 18.00
CA GLY A 102 -9.47 -6.68 17.25
C GLY A 102 -10.71 -5.96 17.75
N PRO A 103 -11.11 -4.87 17.06
CA PRO A 103 -12.35 -4.17 17.39
C PRO A 103 -13.54 -5.11 17.41
N GLU A 104 -14.46 -4.89 18.35
CA GLU A 104 -15.74 -5.57 18.37
C GLU A 104 -16.49 -5.35 17.05
N GLY A 105 -17.11 -6.41 16.54
CA GLY A 105 -17.83 -6.40 15.27
C GLY A 105 -16.98 -6.78 14.06
N PRO A 106 -17.59 -6.87 12.86
CA PRO A 106 -16.90 -7.29 11.65
C PRO A 106 -15.90 -6.22 11.22
N ASP A 107 -14.64 -6.45 11.52
CA ASP A 107 -13.55 -5.65 10.95
C ASP A 107 -13.37 -6.07 9.49
N ARG A 108 -13.97 -5.31 8.58
CA ARG A 108 -13.92 -5.62 7.15
C ARG A 108 -12.51 -5.39 6.65
N MET A 109 -11.83 -6.49 6.34
CA MET A 109 -10.49 -6.46 5.72
C MET A 109 -10.50 -5.83 4.33
N MET A 110 -11.53 -6.08 3.58
CA MET A 110 -11.71 -5.59 2.22
C MET A 110 -13.17 -5.24 1.96
N PRO A 111 -13.46 -4.03 1.51
CA PRO A 111 -14.72 -3.75 0.86
C PRO A 111 -14.85 -4.65 -0.38
N VAL A 112 -15.93 -5.43 -0.45
CA VAL A 112 -16.18 -6.35 -1.58
C VAL A 112 -16.91 -5.67 -2.73
N SER A 113 -17.29 -4.41 -2.57
CA SER A 113 -18.06 -3.63 -3.54
C SER A 113 -17.49 -2.22 -3.70
N VAL A 114 -17.94 -1.53 -4.74
CA VAL A 114 -17.72 -0.10 -4.91
C VAL A 114 -18.50 0.64 -3.83
N THR A 115 -17.84 1.53 -3.09
CA THR A 115 -18.41 2.32 -2.00
C THR A 115 -18.02 3.79 -2.13
N TRP A 116 -18.88 4.68 -1.65
CA TRP A 116 -18.56 6.10 -1.56
C TRP A 116 -17.67 6.36 -0.33
N ASP A 117 -16.57 7.06 -0.55
CA ASP A 117 -15.68 7.52 0.51
C ASP A 117 -15.97 9.01 0.76
N ALA A 118 -16.51 9.31 1.94
CA ALA A 118 -16.89 10.67 2.30
C ALA A 118 -15.68 11.57 2.61
N ASP A 119 -14.57 11.00 3.09
CA ASP A 119 -13.36 11.74 3.44
C ASP A 119 -12.60 12.25 2.21
N LEU A 120 -12.76 11.57 1.08
CA LEU A 120 -12.17 11.93 -0.20
C LEU A 120 -13.19 12.41 -1.24
N GLU A 121 -14.50 12.38 -0.91
CA GLU A 121 -15.60 12.70 -1.83
C GLU A 121 -15.48 11.95 -3.17
N ALA A 122 -15.17 10.66 -3.10
CA ALA A 122 -14.87 9.84 -4.25
C ALA A 122 -15.38 8.40 -4.12
N TRP A 123 -15.67 7.77 -5.25
CA TRP A 123 -15.98 6.33 -5.27
C TRP A 123 -14.70 5.52 -5.16
N THR A 124 -14.74 4.48 -4.33
CA THR A 124 -13.66 3.52 -4.14
C THR A 124 -14.09 2.12 -4.54
N LYS A 125 -13.11 1.30 -4.89
CA LYS A 125 -13.26 -0.10 -5.29
C LYS A 125 -12.32 -0.99 -4.50
N PRO A 126 -12.60 -2.30 -4.41
CA PRO A 126 -11.68 -3.24 -3.77
C PRO A 126 -10.27 -3.16 -4.37
N TYR A 127 -9.27 -3.22 -3.49
CA TYR A 127 -7.86 -3.29 -3.87
C TYR A 127 -7.30 -4.69 -3.58
N PHE A 128 -6.62 -5.29 -4.53
CA PHE A 128 -6.23 -6.71 -4.46
C PHE A 128 -5.22 -7.03 -3.34
N MET A 129 -4.38 -6.07 -2.95
CA MET A 129 -3.42 -6.25 -1.86
C MET A 129 -3.98 -5.91 -0.47
N ALA A 130 -5.18 -5.32 -0.38
CA ALA A 130 -5.75 -4.85 0.88
C ALA A 130 -5.80 -5.94 1.97
N SER A 131 -6.14 -7.18 1.61
CA SER A 131 -6.19 -8.29 2.57
C SER A 131 -4.83 -8.68 3.15
N VAL A 132 -3.75 -8.49 2.40
CA VAL A 132 -2.38 -8.74 2.86
C VAL A 132 -1.90 -7.55 3.69
N ASN A 133 -2.06 -6.34 3.17
CA ASN A 133 -1.59 -5.11 3.82
C ASN A 133 -2.26 -4.88 5.17
N ALA A 134 -3.57 -5.11 5.26
CA ALA A 134 -4.29 -5.00 6.52
C ALA A 134 -3.74 -5.95 7.61
N LYS A 135 -3.36 -7.17 7.25
CA LYS A 135 -2.71 -8.10 8.20
C LYS A 135 -1.33 -7.63 8.62
N VAL A 136 -0.55 -7.03 7.70
CA VAL A 136 0.78 -6.47 8.00
C VAL A 136 0.65 -5.29 8.96
N VAL A 137 -0.22 -4.32 8.67
CA VAL A 137 -0.47 -3.13 9.51
C VAL A 137 -0.94 -3.52 10.91
N ARG A 138 -1.89 -4.47 11.02
CA ARG A 138 -2.36 -4.97 12.32
C ARG A 138 -1.25 -5.68 13.10
N ARG A 139 -0.44 -6.51 12.40
CA ARG A 139 0.72 -7.13 13.01
C ARG A 139 1.72 -6.08 13.51
N SER A 140 1.95 -5.00 12.77
CA SER A 140 2.82 -3.90 13.20
C SER A 140 2.35 -3.29 14.51
N ASN A 141 1.05 -2.97 14.61
CA ASN A 141 0.47 -2.46 15.84
C ASN A 141 0.65 -3.44 17.02
N ALA A 142 0.38 -4.73 16.80
CA ALA A 142 0.53 -5.75 17.84
C ALA A 142 1.99 -5.92 18.29
N LEU A 143 2.95 -6.00 17.34
CA LEU A 143 4.37 -6.17 17.64
C LEU A 143 4.99 -4.98 18.37
N MET A 144 4.44 -3.78 18.18
CA MET A 144 4.86 -2.57 18.89
C MET A 144 4.17 -2.40 20.26
N GLY A 145 3.33 -3.35 20.70
CA GLY A 145 2.60 -3.26 21.96
C GLY A 145 1.35 -2.40 21.90
N TYR A 146 0.74 -2.28 20.75
CA TYR A 146 -0.52 -1.54 20.49
C TYR A 146 -0.44 -0.02 20.72
N PRO A 147 0.55 0.69 20.20
CA PRO A 147 0.63 2.15 20.35
C PRO A 147 -0.55 2.88 19.72
N TRP A 148 -1.27 2.24 18.80
CA TRP A 148 -2.47 2.78 18.14
C TRP A 148 -3.77 2.30 18.81
N GLY A 149 -3.64 1.56 19.91
CA GLY A 149 -4.76 0.93 20.64
C GLY A 149 -5.16 -0.44 20.07
N ARG A 150 -5.77 -1.27 20.94
CA ARG A 150 -6.30 -2.59 20.54
C ARG A 150 -7.52 -2.47 19.63
N ASN A 151 -8.28 -1.36 19.76
CA ASN A 151 -9.47 -1.08 18.95
C ASN A 151 -9.15 -0.32 17.64
N PHE A 152 -7.89 -0.27 17.24
CA PHE A 152 -7.47 0.36 15.99
C PHE A 152 -8.12 -0.30 14.78
N ARG A 153 -8.71 0.50 13.90
CA ARG A 153 -9.36 0.06 12.66
C ARG A 153 -8.56 0.46 11.44
N TYR A 154 -8.46 -0.46 10.50
CA TYR A 154 -7.75 -0.25 9.24
C TYR A 154 -8.50 -0.86 8.07
N ASP A 155 -8.66 -0.10 7.00
CA ASP A 155 -9.14 -0.58 5.70
C ASP A 155 -8.34 0.03 4.54
N GLU A 156 -8.38 -0.64 3.39
CA GLU A 156 -7.64 -0.23 2.20
C GLU A 156 -8.46 -0.47 0.94
N THR A 157 -8.55 0.56 0.09
CA THR A 157 -9.26 0.52 -1.18
C THR A 157 -8.52 1.33 -2.24
N ALA A 158 -8.91 1.19 -3.50
CA ALA A 158 -8.43 2.02 -4.58
C ALA A 158 -9.52 2.96 -5.08
N LEU A 159 -9.16 4.19 -5.48
CA LEU A 159 -10.11 5.09 -6.10
C LEU A 159 -10.57 4.57 -7.46
N THR A 160 -11.83 4.85 -7.79
CA THR A 160 -12.34 4.66 -9.15
C THR A 160 -11.86 5.80 -10.05
N ARG A 161 -11.89 5.56 -11.34
CA ARG A 161 -11.60 6.59 -12.34
C ARG A 161 -12.79 7.50 -12.53
N GLY A 162 -13.03 8.50 -11.80
CA GLY A 162 -14.21 9.36 -11.81
C GLY A 162 -14.95 9.58 -13.15
N GLY A 163 -16.23 9.94 -13.09
CA GLY A 163 -17.09 10.16 -14.24
C GLY A 163 -17.66 8.88 -14.88
N VAL A 164 -18.58 9.04 -15.84
CA VAL A 164 -19.25 7.92 -16.54
C VAL A 164 -18.26 7.02 -17.28
N GLY A 165 -17.25 7.62 -17.93
CA GLY A 165 -16.19 6.86 -18.61
C GLY A 165 -15.32 6.05 -17.66
N GLY A 166 -15.06 6.58 -16.46
CA GLY A 166 -14.35 5.87 -15.39
C GLY A 166 -15.13 4.69 -14.85
N TRP A 167 -16.43 4.85 -14.64
CA TRP A 167 -17.33 3.78 -14.20
C TRP A 167 -17.34 2.61 -15.20
N TRP A 168 -17.45 2.89 -16.49
CA TRP A 168 -17.38 1.86 -17.54
C TRP A 168 -16.02 1.15 -17.57
N ALA A 169 -14.92 1.89 -17.39
CA ALA A 169 -13.59 1.30 -17.35
C ALA A 169 -13.41 0.39 -16.12
N ASP A 170 -13.91 0.80 -14.95
CA ASP A 170 -13.85 -0.01 -13.74
C ASP A 170 -14.79 -1.22 -13.80
N MET A 171 -15.96 -1.09 -14.41
CA MET A 171 -16.86 -2.22 -14.68
C MET A 171 -16.20 -3.26 -15.59
N ARG A 172 -15.58 -2.81 -16.70
CA ARG A 172 -14.84 -3.70 -17.60
C ARG A 172 -13.68 -4.39 -16.90
N TYR A 173 -12.96 -3.66 -16.05
CA TYR A 173 -11.87 -4.22 -15.23
C TYR A 173 -12.39 -5.29 -14.25
N ALA A 174 -13.52 -5.03 -13.58
CA ALA A 174 -14.14 -5.99 -12.67
C ALA A 174 -14.64 -7.24 -13.40
N LEU A 175 -15.28 -7.07 -14.57
CA LEU A 175 -15.73 -8.19 -15.42
C LEU A 175 -14.56 -9.00 -15.94
N PHE A 176 -13.50 -8.34 -16.39
CA PHE A 176 -12.28 -9.01 -16.83
C PHE A 176 -11.63 -9.79 -15.68
N GLY A 177 -11.50 -9.19 -14.49
CA GLY A 177 -10.95 -9.86 -13.31
C GLY A 177 -11.78 -11.10 -12.91
N ARG A 178 -13.12 -10.99 -12.92
CA ARG A 178 -14.01 -12.14 -12.65
C ARG A 178 -13.89 -13.21 -13.73
N GLY A 179 -13.84 -12.82 -15.00
CA GLY A 179 -13.64 -13.73 -16.13
C GLY A 179 -12.30 -14.46 -16.03
N LEU A 180 -11.24 -13.75 -15.66
CA LEU A 180 -9.93 -14.34 -15.43
C LEU A 180 -9.94 -15.35 -14.27
N LEU A 181 -10.60 -15.04 -13.14
CA LEU A 181 -10.74 -15.97 -12.01
C LEU A 181 -11.49 -17.24 -12.41
N ILE A 182 -12.59 -17.11 -13.17
CA ILE A 182 -13.34 -18.25 -13.69
C ILE A 182 -12.47 -19.08 -14.64
N ALA A 183 -11.79 -18.43 -15.58
CA ALA A 183 -10.89 -19.10 -16.52
C ALA A 183 -9.72 -19.81 -15.82
N MET A 184 -9.24 -19.26 -14.73
CA MET A 184 -8.20 -19.88 -13.89
C MET A 184 -8.72 -21.05 -13.05
N ALA A 185 -10.03 -21.14 -12.78
CA ALA A 185 -10.63 -22.27 -12.09
C ALA A 185 -10.77 -23.52 -12.99
N ILE A 186 -10.82 -23.34 -14.31
CA ILE A 186 -10.97 -24.43 -15.29
C ILE A 186 -9.57 -24.91 -15.74
N PRO A 187 -9.22 -26.21 -15.60
CA PRO A 187 -7.85 -26.69 -15.87
C PRO A 187 -7.33 -26.43 -17.29
N VAL A 188 -8.19 -26.51 -18.29
CA VAL A 188 -7.79 -26.29 -19.70
C VAL A 188 -7.47 -24.83 -19.96
N THR A 189 -8.36 -23.92 -19.57
CA THR A 189 -8.14 -22.47 -19.73
C THR A 189 -7.04 -21.96 -18.84
N GLN A 190 -6.87 -22.50 -17.64
CA GLN A 190 -5.73 -22.21 -16.76
C GLN A 190 -4.40 -22.49 -17.44
N ARG A 191 -4.24 -23.68 -18.06
CA ARG A 191 -3.00 -24.03 -18.79
C ARG A 191 -2.73 -23.09 -19.95
N LEU A 192 -3.78 -22.70 -20.68
CA LEU A 192 -3.66 -21.77 -21.80
C LEU A 192 -3.23 -20.37 -21.34
N LEU A 193 -3.84 -19.87 -20.26
CA LEU A 193 -3.49 -18.57 -19.66
C LEU A 193 -2.06 -18.55 -19.14
N ILE A 194 -1.62 -19.59 -18.43
CA ILE A 194 -0.24 -19.70 -17.92
C ILE A 194 0.76 -19.73 -19.08
N ARG A 195 0.42 -20.41 -20.18
CA ARG A 195 1.33 -20.58 -21.31
C ARG A 195 1.45 -19.34 -22.20
N HIS A 196 0.36 -18.57 -22.37
CA HIS A 196 0.26 -17.55 -23.42
C HIS A 196 -0.04 -16.13 -22.93
N VAL A 197 -0.56 -15.97 -21.71
CA VAL A 197 -1.06 -14.68 -21.22
C VAL A 197 -0.27 -14.17 -20.02
N LEU A 198 0.00 -15.06 -19.07
CA LEU A 198 0.71 -14.64 -17.84
C LEU A 198 2.21 -14.50 -18.12
N PRO A 199 2.87 -13.46 -17.58
CA PRO A 199 4.30 -13.31 -17.68
C PRO A 199 5.00 -14.47 -16.95
N LYS A 200 6.06 -14.97 -17.55
CA LYS A 200 6.85 -16.07 -16.98
C LYS A 200 7.71 -15.57 -15.80
N SER A 201 8.16 -16.50 -14.98
CA SER A 201 9.12 -16.19 -13.91
C SER A 201 10.37 -15.53 -14.50
N GLY A 202 10.77 -14.40 -13.94
CA GLY A 202 11.85 -13.55 -14.45
C GLY A 202 11.43 -12.50 -15.48
N GLU A 203 10.22 -12.58 -16.05
CA GLU A 203 9.70 -11.55 -16.94
C GLU A 203 9.06 -10.40 -16.12
N GLY A 204 9.31 -9.18 -16.56
CA GLY A 204 8.74 -7.96 -15.97
C GLY A 204 8.02 -7.11 -17.02
N PRO A 205 7.40 -6.00 -16.60
CA PRO A 205 6.81 -5.04 -17.50
C PRO A 205 7.82 -4.46 -18.48
N PRO A 206 7.38 -3.96 -19.66
CA PRO A 206 8.24 -3.28 -20.63
C PRO A 206 9.00 -2.10 -19.98
N ALA A 207 10.22 -1.81 -20.47
CA ALA A 207 11.09 -0.75 -19.93
C ALA A 207 10.36 0.61 -19.82
N GLN A 208 9.63 1.02 -20.86
CA GLN A 208 8.87 2.26 -20.86
C GLN A 208 7.83 2.33 -19.72
N LEU A 209 7.16 1.21 -19.39
CA LEU A 209 6.20 1.18 -18.30
C LEU A 209 6.92 1.24 -16.94
N ARG A 210 8.07 0.60 -16.82
CA ARG A 210 8.92 0.64 -15.62
C ARG A 210 9.38 2.07 -15.30
N GLU A 211 9.83 2.81 -16.31
CA GLU A 211 10.31 4.19 -16.15
C GLU A 211 9.19 5.20 -15.89
N THR A 212 8.04 5.04 -16.57
CA THR A 212 6.90 5.96 -16.44
C THR A 212 5.88 5.54 -15.40
N GLY A 213 6.17 4.50 -14.65
CA GLY A 213 5.36 4.04 -13.53
C GLY A 213 5.24 5.11 -12.45
N VAL A 214 4.15 5.07 -11.71
CA VAL A 214 3.89 5.99 -10.60
C VAL A 214 2.85 5.39 -9.69
N TYR A 215 2.98 5.66 -8.40
CA TYR A 215 1.95 5.33 -7.44
C TYR A 215 1.78 6.46 -6.42
N GLU A 216 0.56 6.58 -5.94
CA GLU A 216 0.18 7.55 -4.94
C GLU A 216 -0.85 6.90 -4.01
N VAL A 217 -0.60 7.05 -2.73
CA VAL A 217 -1.42 6.48 -1.65
C VAL A 217 -1.71 7.59 -0.65
N ILE A 218 -2.97 7.72 -0.25
CA ILE A 218 -3.40 8.64 0.80
C ILE A 218 -3.86 7.82 2.00
N GLN A 219 -3.33 8.14 3.17
CA GLN A 219 -3.84 7.68 4.45
C GLN A 219 -4.72 8.78 5.05
N VAL A 220 -5.93 8.42 5.44
CA VAL A 220 -6.86 9.29 6.16
C VAL A 220 -7.03 8.73 7.56
N GLY A 221 -6.55 9.45 8.55
CA GLY A 221 -6.63 9.10 9.96
C GLY A 221 -7.73 9.87 10.67
N GLU A 222 -8.54 9.19 11.45
CA GLU A 222 -9.60 9.75 12.28
C GLU A 222 -9.20 9.65 13.75
N LEU A 223 -9.06 10.78 14.42
CA LEU A 223 -8.80 10.86 15.85
C LEU A 223 -10.07 10.52 16.66
N PRO A 224 -9.93 10.24 17.98
CA PRO A 224 -11.09 9.96 18.84
C PRO A 224 -12.16 11.06 18.88
N ASP A 225 -11.76 12.31 18.70
CA ASP A 225 -12.66 13.50 18.68
C ASP A 225 -13.28 13.76 17.29
N GLY A 226 -12.97 12.93 16.29
CA GLY A 226 -13.42 13.09 14.91
C GLY A 226 -12.54 13.97 14.03
N THR A 227 -11.46 14.53 14.56
CA THR A 227 -10.48 15.29 13.76
C THR A 227 -9.85 14.38 12.70
N ILE A 228 -9.73 14.88 11.48
CA ILE A 228 -9.14 14.15 10.35
C ILE A 228 -7.73 14.66 10.07
N LEU A 229 -6.79 13.72 10.02
CA LEU A 229 -5.41 13.94 9.59
C LEU A 229 -5.13 13.14 8.32
N LYS A 230 -4.45 13.75 7.34
CA LYS A 230 -4.15 13.07 6.08
C LYS A 230 -2.64 13.03 5.86
N ALA A 231 -2.16 11.87 5.42
CA ALA A 231 -0.80 11.70 4.93
C ALA A 231 -0.83 11.18 3.49
N LYS A 232 0.21 11.49 2.74
CA LYS A 232 0.38 11.10 1.35
C LYS A 232 1.72 10.40 1.19
N VAL A 233 1.71 9.25 0.55
CA VAL A 233 2.91 8.53 0.13
C VAL A 233 2.93 8.49 -1.39
N THR A 234 4.03 8.98 -1.99
CA THR A 234 4.20 8.94 -3.45
C THR A 234 5.50 8.25 -3.82
N GLY A 235 5.54 7.68 -5.02
CA GLY A 235 6.74 7.10 -5.57
C GLY A 235 6.70 7.02 -7.09
N GLN A 236 7.89 6.99 -7.69
CA GLN A 236 8.08 6.90 -9.13
C GLN A 236 8.64 5.53 -9.52
N GLY A 237 8.37 5.12 -10.76
CA GLY A 237 8.71 3.82 -11.30
C GLY A 237 7.57 2.81 -11.17
N ASP A 238 7.68 1.70 -11.89
CA ASP A 238 6.71 0.60 -11.83
C ASP A 238 6.72 -0.06 -10.45
N PRO A 239 5.63 0.02 -9.67
CA PRO A 239 5.60 -0.46 -8.30
C PRO A 239 5.92 -1.96 -8.17
N GLY A 240 5.67 -2.75 -9.22
CA GLY A 240 5.88 -4.20 -9.20
C GLY A 240 7.34 -4.64 -9.33
N VAL A 241 8.27 -3.78 -9.74
CA VAL A 241 9.67 -4.17 -9.99
C VAL A 241 10.66 -3.23 -9.34
N GLU A 242 10.89 -2.04 -9.89
CA GLU A 242 12.02 -1.20 -9.52
C GLU A 242 11.89 -0.56 -8.13
N PRO A 243 10.78 0.09 -7.76
CA PRO A 243 10.57 0.56 -6.39
C PRO A 243 10.63 -0.56 -5.36
N THR A 244 10.04 -1.72 -5.64
CA THR A 244 10.12 -2.89 -4.75
C THR A 244 11.55 -3.32 -4.51
N THR A 245 12.38 -3.39 -5.57
CA THR A 245 13.79 -3.76 -5.44
C THR A 245 14.56 -2.74 -4.60
N ARG A 246 14.36 -1.44 -4.84
CA ARG A 246 15.00 -0.37 -4.06
C ARG A 246 14.59 -0.41 -2.59
N MET A 247 13.29 -0.55 -2.29
CA MET A 247 12.80 -0.67 -0.91
C MET A 247 13.38 -1.89 -0.20
N LEU A 248 13.42 -3.05 -0.87
CA LEU A 248 13.99 -4.26 -0.32
C LEU A 248 15.49 -4.12 -0.05
N THR A 249 16.22 -3.47 -0.96
CA THR A 249 17.64 -3.17 -0.78
C THR A 249 17.87 -2.26 0.43
N GLU A 250 17.11 -1.19 0.56
CA GLU A 250 17.24 -0.28 1.70
C GLU A 250 16.84 -0.96 3.03
N ALA A 251 15.84 -1.84 3.02
CA ALA A 251 15.51 -2.65 4.20
C ALA A 251 16.65 -3.61 4.59
N ALA A 252 17.30 -4.25 3.61
CA ALA A 252 18.45 -5.11 3.85
C ALA A 252 19.66 -4.32 4.35
N LEU A 253 19.93 -3.14 3.78
CA LEU A 253 20.98 -2.25 4.24
C LEU A 253 20.71 -1.72 5.65
N CYS A 254 19.46 -1.41 5.98
CA CYS A 254 19.06 -1.01 7.32
C CYS A 254 19.34 -2.12 8.34
N LEU A 255 19.03 -3.40 8.02
CA LEU A 255 19.38 -4.53 8.87
C LEU A 255 20.89 -4.69 9.08
N ALA A 256 21.70 -4.46 8.04
CA ALA A 256 23.12 -4.69 8.05
C ALA A 256 23.93 -3.52 8.67
N GLN A 257 23.49 -2.28 8.48
CA GLN A 257 24.25 -1.09 8.82
C GLN A 257 23.70 -0.31 10.02
N ASP A 258 22.38 -0.38 10.26
CA ASP A 258 21.73 0.35 11.33
C ASP A 258 21.34 -0.55 12.52
N GLU A 259 21.94 -1.71 12.66
CA GLU A 259 21.63 -2.69 13.71
C GLU A 259 21.59 -2.08 15.11
N SER A 260 22.59 -1.26 15.44
CA SER A 260 22.71 -0.60 16.75
C SER A 260 21.59 0.42 17.03
N ARG A 261 20.93 0.91 16.00
CA ARG A 261 19.81 1.87 16.08
C ARG A 261 18.46 1.17 16.14
N MET A 262 18.40 -0.11 15.83
CA MET A 262 17.17 -0.90 15.88
C MET A 262 16.80 -1.24 17.31
N LYS A 263 15.53 -1.05 17.66
CA LYS A 263 15.01 -1.33 19.01
C LYS A 263 14.49 -2.76 19.19
N VAL A 264 14.61 -3.61 18.16
CA VAL A 264 14.04 -4.96 18.15
C VAL A 264 15.15 -6.01 18.21
N GLY A 265 14.92 -7.09 18.95
CA GLY A 265 15.77 -8.27 19.01
C GLY A 265 15.49 -9.26 17.89
N GLY A 266 15.99 -10.50 18.07
CA GLY A 266 15.68 -11.62 17.17
C GLY A 266 14.19 -11.89 17.10
N GLY A 267 13.70 -12.29 15.92
CA GLY A 267 12.29 -12.57 15.70
C GLY A 267 11.81 -12.25 14.29
N PHE A 268 10.49 -12.32 14.11
CA PHE A 268 9.80 -12.01 12.85
C PHE A 268 9.06 -10.67 12.95
N TRP A 269 9.45 -9.72 12.16
CA TRP A 269 9.03 -8.33 12.20
C TRP A 269 8.34 -7.89 10.91
N THR A 270 7.72 -6.72 10.94
CA THR A 270 7.20 -5.97 9.80
C THR A 270 8.07 -4.72 9.58
N PRO A 271 8.00 -4.03 8.44
CA PRO A 271 8.77 -2.82 8.21
C PRO A 271 8.57 -1.75 9.30
N ALA A 272 7.32 -1.46 9.66
CA ALA A 272 7.01 -0.46 10.68
C ALA A 272 7.51 -0.88 12.07
N SER A 273 7.33 -2.15 12.46
CA SER A 273 7.76 -2.61 13.78
C SER A 273 9.27 -2.80 13.93
N ALA A 274 10.00 -3.12 12.83
CA ALA A 274 11.43 -3.33 12.87
C ALA A 274 12.23 -2.01 12.78
N PHE A 275 11.85 -1.17 11.83
CA PHE A 275 12.69 -0.07 11.37
C PHE A 275 12.13 1.30 11.69
N ALA A 276 10.81 1.45 11.69
CA ALA A 276 10.16 2.74 11.92
C ALA A 276 10.71 3.86 11.01
N ALA A 277 11.09 5.00 11.61
CA ALA A 277 11.65 6.14 10.89
C ALA A 277 12.96 5.81 10.16
N LEU A 278 13.77 4.87 10.66
CA LEU A 278 15.06 4.51 10.03
C LEU A 278 14.89 4.11 8.57
N LEU A 279 13.98 3.18 8.30
CA LEU A 279 13.73 2.74 6.92
C LEU A 279 13.02 3.83 6.11
N ARG A 280 12.08 4.57 6.72
CA ARG A 280 11.40 5.67 6.04
C ARG A 280 12.39 6.71 5.51
N ASP A 281 13.37 7.12 6.32
CA ASP A 281 14.40 8.09 5.92
C ASP A 281 15.27 7.54 4.79
N ARG A 282 15.68 6.27 4.86
CA ARG A 282 16.47 5.62 3.82
C ARG A 282 15.71 5.51 2.50
N ILE A 283 14.47 5.04 2.52
CA ILE A 283 13.68 4.91 1.28
C ILE A 283 13.31 6.26 0.68
N THR A 284 13.17 7.30 1.49
CA THR A 284 12.98 8.66 1.00
C THR A 284 14.25 9.18 0.31
N ALA A 285 15.41 8.93 0.89
CA ALA A 285 16.68 9.37 0.33
C ALA A 285 17.10 8.58 -0.93
N HIS A 286 16.83 7.27 -0.97
CA HIS A 286 17.47 6.38 -1.96
C HIS A 286 16.50 5.58 -2.83
N ALA A 287 15.24 5.40 -2.41
CA ALA A 287 14.27 4.61 -3.16
C ALA A 287 13.20 5.43 -3.89
N GLY A 288 13.25 6.76 -3.78
CA GLY A 288 12.36 7.68 -4.50
C GLY A 288 10.92 7.71 -3.98
N LEU A 289 10.71 7.37 -2.69
CA LEU A 289 9.43 7.59 -2.02
C LEU A 289 9.44 8.91 -1.27
N SER A 290 8.27 9.56 -1.19
CA SER A 290 8.04 10.68 -0.28
C SER A 290 6.89 10.39 0.66
N PHE A 291 6.99 10.93 1.89
CA PHE A 291 5.96 10.89 2.90
C PHE A 291 5.64 12.33 3.31
N GLU A 292 4.42 12.77 3.09
CA GLU A 292 3.99 14.14 3.31
C GLU A 292 2.73 14.15 4.19
N LEU A 293 2.69 15.06 5.17
CA LEU A 293 1.48 15.37 5.89
C LEU A 293 0.73 16.47 5.14
N ASN A 294 -0.54 16.25 4.85
CA ASN A 294 -1.39 17.30 4.35
C ASN A 294 -1.96 18.10 5.51
N GLU A 295 -1.49 19.33 5.65
CA GLU A 295 -2.06 20.30 6.56
C GLU A 295 -3.38 20.84 5.99
N ALA A 296 -4.43 20.66 6.78
CA ALA A 296 -5.77 21.28 6.63
C ALA A 296 -6.33 21.54 5.22
N GLY A 297 -7.28 20.76 4.81
CA GLY A 297 -8.39 21.28 3.98
C GLY A 297 -8.37 21.01 2.49
N GLY A 298 -7.46 20.21 1.91
CA GLY A 298 -7.56 20.07 0.47
C GLY A 298 -6.70 19.05 -0.23
N VAL A 299 -6.98 17.77 -0.07
CA VAL A 299 -6.68 16.84 -1.16
C VAL A 299 -7.80 16.95 -2.18
N ARG A 300 -7.69 17.86 -3.14
CA ARG A 300 -8.47 17.74 -4.37
C ARG A 300 -7.96 16.50 -5.10
N VAL A 301 -8.72 15.43 -5.02
CA VAL A 301 -8.52 14.29 -5.91
C VAL A 301 -8.88 14.76 -7.31
N VAL A 302 -7.88 15.08 -8.11
CA VAL A 302 -8.10 15.33 -9.54
C VAL A 302 -8.35 13.96 -10.17
N PRO A 303 -9.55 13.71 -10.73
CA PRO A 303 -9.82 12.46 -11.44
C PRO A 303 -8.77 12.31 -12.56
N THR A 304 -8.05 11.20 -12.57
CA THR A 304 -7.09 10.87 -13.64
C THR A 304 -7.83 10.42 -14.89
N GLY A 305 -8.53 11.37 -15.56
CA GLY A 305 -8.93 11.23 -16.95
C GLY A 305 -7.75 11.58 -17.86
N PRO A 306 -7.68 11.08 -19.10
CA PRO A 306 -6.69 11.53 -20.05
C PRO A 306 -6.86 13.03 -20.20
N ARG A 307 -5.81 13.82 -19.91
CA ARG A 307 -5.76 15.21 -20.33
C ARG A 307 -5.78 15.16 -21.85
N SER A 308 -6.89 15.58 -22.45
CA SER A 308 -6.91 15.93 -23.85
C SER A 308 -5.86 17.01 -24.02
N GLY A 309 -4.80 16.71 -24.77
CA GLY A 309 -3.78 17.69 -25.10
C GLY A 309 -4.41 18.83 -25.92
N ARG A 310 -4.73 19.90 -25.25
CA ARG A 310 -4.75 21.24 -25.80
C ARG A 310 -3.77 22.02 -24.95
N ALA A 311 -2.63 22.27 -25.53
CA ALA A 311 -1.68 23.28 -25.03
C ALA A 311 -2.44 24.59 -24.97
N ASP A 312 -2.53 25.19 -23.80
CA ASP A 312 -2.90 26.59 -23.63
C ASP A 312 -1.73 27.42 -24.10
N GLU A 313 -1.65 27.69 -25.44
CA GLU A 313 -0.74 28.65 -26.02
C GLU A 313 -1.19 30.11 -25.79
N ASP A 314 -2.33 30.35 -25.16
CA ASP A 314 -2.90 31.69 -24.98
C ASP A 314 -2.51 32.41 -23.68
N GLY A 315 -1.73 31.77 -22.78
CA GLY A 315 -1.34 32.30 -21.45
C GLY A 315 -0.11 33.23 -21.43
N VAL A 316 0.64 33.34 -22.51
CA VAL A 316 1.95 34.07 -22.50
C VAL A 316 1.88 35.49 -23.14
N LYS A 317 0.77 35.93 -23.69
CA LYS A 317 0.66 37.23 -24.33
C LYS A 317 0.05 38.37 -23.50
N GLN A 318 -0.27 38.18 -22.23
CA GLN A 318 -0.89 39.25 -21.41
C GLN A 318 -0.05 39.76 -20.22
N ALA A 319 1.20 39.36 -20.09
CA ALA A 319 2.09 39.86 -19.04
C ALA A 319 3.22 40.81 -19.49
N ALA A 320 3.12 41.35 -20.71
CA ALA A 320 4.13 42.28 -21.24
C ALA A 320 3.52 43.65 -21.61
N GLY A 321 2.86 44.29 -20.65
CA GLY A 321 2.26 45.60 -20.92
C GLY A 321 1.73 46.26 -19.66
N ALA A 322 2.61 46.71 -18.78
CA ALA A 322 2.38 47.84 -17.84
C ALA A 322 3.50 47.96 -16.80
N ALA A 323 4.57 48.65 -17.14
CA ALA A 323 5.41 49.33 -16.14
C ALA A 323 6.14 50.51 -16.84
N THR A 324 5.44 51.59 -17.04
CA THR A 324 6.05 52.90 -17.26
C THR A 324 6.19 53.58 -15.90
N VAL A 325 7.43 53.78 -15.49
CA VAL A 325 7.83 54.62 -14.33
C VAL A 325 7.91 56.06 -14.78
N PRO A 326 7.29 57.06 -14.13
CA PRO A 326 7.52 58.48 -14.39
C PRO A 326 8.82 58.97 -13.74
N PRO A 327 9.49 59.99 -14.29
CA PRO A 327 10.71 60.58 -13.72
C PRO A 327 10.35 61.49 -12.53
N ALA A 328 11.19 61.45 -11.51
CA ALA A 328 11.17 62.40 -10.40
C ALA A 328 11.95 63.66 -10.71
N PRO A 329 11.61 64.78 -10.03
CA PRO A 329 12.18 66.12 -10.32
C PRO A 329 13.64 66.30 -9.93
#